data_8e11c5ac512388afa72058ec5326a71a
#
_entry.id   8e11c5ac512388afa72058ec5326a71a
#
_cell.length_a   1.000
_cell.length_b   1.000
_cell.length_c   1.000
_cell.angle_alpha   90.00
_cell.angle_beta   90.00
_cell.angle_gamma   90.00
#
_symmetry.space_group_name_H-M   'P 1'
#
loop_
_entity.id
_entity.type
_entity.pdbx_description
1 polymer ?
#
loop_
_entity_poly.entity_id
_entity_poly.type
_entity_poly.pdbx_seq_one_letter_code
_entity_poly.pdbx_strand_id
1 'polypeptide(L)'
;MASSSPSSLLSAGVSILLIQAVAVSVGVATAGDAPAQLPRSELAAIFRVMADLLGDPTWPQLHPRPCTDTPWPGLQCELAPDDSTRLRSTRLHFGPDVSTPPCRPGARLAAPAILGLPHLRTLSLFGCFVDAGPVELPPALFTNASSLEQLVLKSNPGLTGRIPATLTNLKSLQVLSLSQNGFHGEIPRELGGLAALQQLDLSYNNITGEIPEEIGGMASLSILDLSWNSIGGGVPAALGGLKMLQKADLSYNRLAGVVPPEIGSLKELVFLDLSHNGLAGPLPASLAGLAKLQYLLLQDNPIGTAVPAVVGSLRRLQVLGLSGCNLTGPIPRGAFAALGSLMALSLDRNRLDGPIPASLGALPHLGQLNLSQNRLAGEIALPVEFVARLGRRLDVRGNEELCVGQGRYSGLQASYLRAPPCVGRGSTNGTAALDEGTAGVYGPVVGLVCHLLVLLVLEL
;
A
#
# COMPACT_ATOMS: atom_id res chain seq x y z
N MET A 1 22.90 -4.24 45.01
CA MET A 1 23.58 -3.99 43.72
C MET A 1 22.66 -4.61 42.64
N ALA A 2 21.86 -3.78 42.06
CA ALA A 2 20.78 -4.18 41.17
C ALA A 2 21.22 -3.97 39.72
N SER A 3 21.13 -5.00 38.88
CA SER A 3 21.28 -4.93 37.44
C SER A 3 19.87 -4.91 36.79
N SER A 4 19.54 -3.83 36.17
CA SER A 4 18.32 -3.65 35.41
C SER A 4 18.55 -3.98 33.94
N SER A 5 17.79 -4.94 33.41
CA SER A 5 17.65 -5.24 31.99
C SER A 5 16.57 -4.35 31.37
N PRO A 6 16.71 -3.89 30.14
CA PRO A 6 15.65 -3.11 29.47
C PRO A 6 14.64 -3.99 28.76
N SER A 7 13.40 -3.71 29.00
CA SER A 7 12.21 -4.32 28.45
C SER A 7 12.02 -3.97 26.98
N SER A 8 11.63 -4.95 26.19
CA SER A 8 11.20 -4.88 24.81
C SER A 8 9.93 -4.04 24.64
N LEU A 9 9.99 -2.98 23.84
CA LEU A 9 8.81 -2.26 23.35
C LEU A 9 8.42 -2.82 21.98
N LEU A 10 7.35 -3.56 21.94
CA LEU A 10 6.58 -3.87 20.74
C LEU A 10 5.75 -2.62 20.41
N SER A 11 6.12 -1.88 19.37
CA SER A 11 5.28 -0.81 18.83
C SER A 11 4.36 -1.38 17.75
N ALA A 12 3.07 -1.38 18.04
CA ALA A 12 2.02 -1.62 17.06
C ALA A 12 1.97 -0.42 16.10
N GLY A 13 2.14 -0.69 14.79
CA GLY A 13 2.03 0.33 13.74
C GLY A 13 0.59 0.84 13.64
N VAL A 14 0.38 2.07 14.03
CA VAL A 14 -0.86 2.82 13.82
C VAL A 14 -0.70 3.61 12.53
N SER A 15 -1.56 3.34 11.55
CA SER A 15 -1.68 4.17 10.34
C SER A 15 -2.10 5.58 10.74
N ILE A 16 -1.17 6.52 10.68
CA ILE A 16 -1.45 7.93 10.94
C ILE A 16 -2.06 8.52 9.68
N LEU A 17 -3.40 8.62 9.65
CA LEU A 17 -4.08 9.63 8.85
C LEU A 17 -3.53 11.00 9.29
N LEU A 18 -3.06 11.81 8.35
CA LEU A 18 -2.66 13.19 8.59
C LEU A 18 -3.80 13.95 9.29
N ILE A 19 -3.82 13.90 10.62
CA ILE A 19 -4.66 14.75 11.44
C ILE A 19 -3.92 16.09 11.52
N GLN A 20 -4.30 17.04 10.66
CA GLN A 20 -3.96 18.42 10.92
C GLN A 20 -4.62 18.83 12.25
N ALA A 21 -3.80 18.96 13.28
CA ALA A 21 -4.24 19.53 14.54
C ALA A 21 -4.58 21.01 14.31
N VAL A 22 -5.85 21.29 14.11
CA VAL A 22 -6.36 22.67 14.15
C VAL A 22 -6.32 23.09 15.61
N ALA A 23 -5.41 24.01 15.94
CA ALA A 23 -5.39 24.65 17.24
C ALA A 23 -6.75 25.35 17.47
N VAL A 24 -7.56 24.83 18.39
CA VAL A 24 -8.77 25.49 18.85
C VAL A 24 -8.33 26.67 19.70
N SER A 25 -8.39 27.88 19.14
CA SER A 25 -8.33 29.10 19.91
C SER A 25 -9.60 29.21 20.75
N VAL A 26 -9.49 28.95 22.05
CA VAL A 26 -10.58 29.24 22.98
C VAL A 26 -10.73 30.75 23.07
N GLY A 27 -11.67 31.30 22.30
CA GLY A 27 -12.11 32.69 22.47
C GLY A 27 -12.81 32.80 23.81
N VAL A 28 -12.37 33.78 24.64
CA VAL A 28 -13.05 34.15 25.89
C VAL A 28 -14.45 34.66 25.49
N ALA A 29 -15.49 33.89 25.83
CA ALA A 29 -16.87 34.27 25.61
C ALA A 29 -17.22 35.45 26.52
N THR A 30 -17.67 36.55 25.94
CA THR A 30 -18.31 37.64 26.66
C THR A 30 -19.70 37.22 27.14
N ALA A 31 -20.02 37.47 28.38
CA ALA A 31 -21.28 37.08 29.00
C ALA A 31 -22.47 37.76 28.27
N GLY A 32 -23.25 36.99 27.53
CA GLY A 32 -24.45 37.48 26.85
C GLY A 32 -25.01 36.63 25.74
N ASP A 33 -24.18 35.84 25.04
CA ASP A 33 -24.62 35.03 23.90
C ASP A 33 -25.16 33.66 24.35
N ALA A 34 -26.34 33.28 23.87
CA ALA A 34 -26.89 31.93 24.06
C ALA A 34 -25.87 30.90 23.48
N PRO A 35 -25.61 29.78 24.19
CA PRO A 35 -24.67 28.79 23.70
C PRO A 35 -25.08 28.28 22.33
N ALA A 36 -24.12 28.22 21.41
CA ALA A 36 -24.35 27.75 20.06
C ALA A 36 -24.95 26.33 20.07
N GLN A 37 -25.98 26.08 19.27
CA GLN A 37 -26.76 24.86 19.29
C GLN A 37 -26.79 24.18 17.91
N LEU A 38 -26.82 22.84 17.93
CA LEU A 38 -27.08 22.05 16.74
C LEU A 38 -28.59 22.14 16.37
N PRO A 39 -28.95 22.31 15.09
CA PRO A 39 -30.34 22.25 14.64
C PRO A 39 -31.01 20.95 15.07
N ARG A 40 -32.29 21.02 15.49
CA ARG A 40 -33.04 19.83 15.93
C ARG A 40 -33.11 18.74 14.87
N SER A 41 -33.19 19.13 13.59
CA SER A 41 -33.20 18.19 12.45
C SER A 41 -31.87 17.42 12.34
N GLU A 42 -30.73 18.10 12.47
CA GLU A 42 -29.41 17.43 12.43
C GLU A 42 -29.20 16.54 13.67
N LEU A 43 -29.58 17.02 14.87
CA LEU A 43 -29.53 16.22 16.08
C LEU A 43 -30.36 14.93 15.96
N ALA A 44 -31.57 15.03 15.42
CA ALA A 44 -32.41 13.87 15.16
C ALA A 44 -31.80 12.91 14.12
N ALA A 45 -31.13 13.45 13.11
CA ALA A 45 -30.42 12.66 12.11
C ALA A 45 -29.22 11.91 12.73
N ILE A 46 -28.43 12.58 13.57
CA ILE A 46 -27.31 11.95 14.32
C ILE A 46 -27.83 10.81 15.18
N PHE A 47 -28.90 11.03 15.95
CA PHE A 47 -29.48 9.96 16.79
C PHE A 47 -30.02 8.77 15.99
N ARG A 48 -30.52 8.97 14.78
CA ARG A 48 -30.90 7.88 13.87
C ARG A 48 -29.66 7.11 13.39
N VAL A 49 -28.58 7.80 13.01
CA VAL A 49 -27.30 7.14 12.64
C VAL A 49 -26.80 6.30 13.80
N MET A 50 -26.84 6.84 15.02
CA MET A 50 -26.45 6.10 16.23
C MET A 50 -27.30 4.85 16.43
N ALA A 51 -28.64 4.97 16.32
CA ALA A 51 -29.57 3.85 16.49
C ALA A 51 -29.40 2.78 15.39
N ASP A 52 -29.04 3.17 14.17
CA ASP A 52 -28.82 2.25 13.06
C ASP A 52 -27.48 1.50 13.19
N LEU A 53 -26.46 2.12 13.77
CA LEU A 53 -25.12 1.57 13.84
C LEU A 53 -24.75 0.98 15.22
N LEU A 54 -25.08 1.68 16.33
CA LEU A 54 -24.56 1.31 17.65
C LEU A 54 -25.46 0.31 18.38
N GLY A 55 -24.82 -0.50 19.22
CA GLY A 55 -25.50 -1.53 20.05
C GLY A 55 -26.13 -0.98 21.32
N ASP A 56 -25.82 0.27 21.71
CA ASP A 56 -26.30 0.86 22.96
C ASP A 56 -27.49 1.83 22.72
N PRO A 57 -28.72 1.45 23.08
CA PRO A 57 -29.89 2.31 22.92
C PRO A 57 -29.91 3.50 23.88
N THR A 58 -29.07 3.48 24.93
CA THR A 58 -29.01 4.57 25.93
C THR A 58 -28.06 5.69 25.51
N TRP A 59 -27.25 5.47 24.49
CA TRP A 59 -26.24 6.42 24.01
C TRP A 59 -26.79 7.82 23.72
N PRO A 60 -27.94 8.02 23.08
CA PRO A 60 -28.54 9.34 22.92
C PRO A 60 -28.92 10.03 24.22
N GLN A 61 -29.23 9.26 25.26
CA GLN A 61 -29.56 9.77 26.60
C GLN A 61 -28.29 10.25 27.36
N LEU A 62 -27.16 9.58 27.12
CA LEU A 62 -25.86 9.95 27.68
C LEU A 62 -25.28 11.18 26.97
N HIS A 63 -25.63 11.38 25.68
CA HIS A 63 -25.12 12.47 24.86
C HIS A 63 -26.27 13.33 24.27
N PRO A 64 -27.14 13.93 25.10
CA PRO A 64 -28.28 14.72 24.60
C PRO A 64 -27.85 16.01 23.89
N ARG A 65 -26.65 16.53 24.16
CA ARG A 65 -26.02 17.67 23.52
C ARG A 65 -24.61 17.34 23.04
N PRO A 66 -24.48 16.49 22.01
CA PRO A 66 -23.22 15.82 21.65
C PRO A 66 -22.14 16.76 21.08
N CYS A 67 -22.51 17.99 20.71
CA CYS A 67 -21.56 19.00 20.24
C CYS A 67 -21.07 19.95 21.36
N THR A 68 -21.64 19.91 22.55
CA THR A 68 -21.37 20.87 23.64
C THR A 68 -21.14 20.18 24.97
N ASP A 69 -22.16 20.09 25.82
CA ASP A 69 -22.03 19.72 27.25
C ASP A 69 -21.84 18.22 27.46
N THR A 70 -22.29 17.42 26.52
CA THR A 70 -22.17 15.95 26.58
C THR A 70 -21.51 15.41 25.30
N PRO A 71 -20.23 15.77 25.05
CA PRO A 71 -19.58 15.48 23.78
C PRO A 71 -19.55 13.98 23.48
N TRP A 72 -19.78 13.67 22.21
CA TRP A 72 -19.58 12.32 21.72
C TRP A 72 -18.24 12.26 20.95
N PRO A 73 -17.29 11.39 21.32
CA PRO A 73 -15.95 11.38 20.73
C PRO A 73 -15.92 11.14 19.21
N GLY A 74 -16.92 10.43 18.65
CA GLY A 74 -17.05 10.17 17.21
C GLY A 74 -17.70 11.29 16.40
N LEU A 75 -18.14 12.38 17.03
CA LEU A 75 -18.79 13.52 16.39
C LEU A 75 -17.93 14.76 16.51
N GLN A 76 -17.73 15.47 15.40
CA GLN A 76 -17.16 16.81 15.38
C GLN A 76 -18.18 17.81 14.85
N CYS A 77 -18.25 18.96 15.52
CA CYS A 77 -19.15 20.06 15.16
C CYS A 77 -18.35 21.34 15.01
N GLU A 78 -18.78 22.19 14.09
CA GLU A 78 -18.18 23.50 13.82
C GLU A 78 -19.26 24.57 13.88
N LEU A 79 -18.86 25.82 14.19
CA LEU A 79 -19.76 26.98 14.08
C LEU A 79 -20.14 27.20 12.63
N ALA A 80 -21.40 27.51 12.37
CA ALA A 80 -21.81 27.90 11.06
C ALA A 80 -21.13 29.22 10.64
N PRO A 81 -20.55 29.31 9.41
CA PRO A 81 -19.87 30.53 8.97
C PRO A 81 -20.74 31.78 8.94
N ASP A 82 -22.02 31.58 8.81
CA ASP A 82 -23.06 32.61 8.66
C ASP A 82 -23.81 32.92 9.97
N ASP A 83 -23.61 32.09 11.02
CA ASP A 83 -24.35 32.23 12.29
C ASP A 83 -23.56 31.64 13.45
N SER A 84 -22.96 32.46 14.30
CA SER A 84 -22.16 32.06 15.46
C SER A 84 -22.98 31.37 16.57
N THR A 85 -24.31 31.42 16.52
CA THR A 85 -25.19 30.72 17.48
C THR A 85 -25.57 29.32 17.01
N ARG A 86 -25.14 28.91 15.82
CA ARG A 86 -25.51 27.66 15.17
C ARG A 86 -24.30 26.75 14.98
N LEU A 87 -24.43 25.49 15.41
CA LEU A 87 -23.48 24.43 15.15
C LEU A 87 -23.93 23.62 13.92
N ARG A 88 -22.96 23.02 13.26
CA ARG A 88 -23.14 22.08 12.12
C ARG A 88 -22.29 20.83 12.40
N SER A 89 -22.85 19.66 12.17
CA SER A 89 -22.11 18.41 12.23
C SER A 89 -21.25 18.25 10.97
N THR A 90 -19.93 18.15 11.16
CA THR A 90 -18.95 18.07 10.05
C THR A 90 -18.25 16.73 9.93
N ARG A 91 -18.15 15.97 11.03
CA ARG A 91 -17.52 14.65 11.03
C ARG A 91 -18.32 13.65 11.85
N LEU A 92 -18.50 12.46 11.28
CA LEU A 92 -18.95 11.25 11.97
C LEU A 92 -17.89 10.18 11.83
N HIS A 93 -17.44 9.65 12.95
CA HIS A 93 -16.41 8.62 12.99
C HIS A 93 -16.77 7.53 14.00
N PHE A 94 -16.76 6.28 13.54
CA PHE A 94 -16.93 5.08 14.33
C PHE A 94 -15.74 4.16 14.08
N GLY A 95 -14.99 3.84 15.12
CA GLY A 95 -13.81 3.02 14.97
C GLY A 95 -13.19 2.66 16.31
N PRO A 96 -12.19 1.78 16.33
CA PRO A 96 -11.54 1.30 17.55
C PRO A 96 -10.69 2.37 18.27
N ASP A 97 -10.39 3.46 17.60
CA ASP A 97 -9.62 4.60 18.09
C ASP A 97 -10.46 5.64 18.83
N VAL A 98 -11.79 5.50 18.82
CA VAL A 98 -12.72 6.36 19.58
C VAL A 98 -13.54 5.54 20.58
N SER A 99 -13.80 6.15 21.75
CA SER A 99 -14.60 5.51 22.81
C SER A 99 -16.10 5.56 22.47
N THR A 100 -16.50 4.82 21.44
CA THR A 100 -17.91 4.59 21.09
C THR A 100 -18.32 3.17 21.44
N PRO A 101 -19.63 2.89 21.70
CA PRO A 101 -20.11 1.52 21.77
C PRO A 101 -19.80 0.79 20.45
N PRO A 102 -19.58 -0.54 20.50
CA PRO A 102 -19.41 -1.33 19.29
C PRO A 102 -20.65 -1.22 18.40
N CYS A 103 -20.44 -1.36 17.11
CA CYS A 103 -21.57 -1.46 16.18
C CYS A 103 -22.39 -2.72 16.47
N ARG A 104 -23.70 -2.61 16.37
CA ARG A 104 -24.61 -3.70 16.71
C ARG A 104 -24.61 -4.81 15.64
N PRO A 105 -24.91 -6.07 16.01
CA PRO A 105 -25.29 -7.07 15.04
C PRO A 105 -26.45 -6.57 14.18
N GLY A 106 -26.33 -6.67 12.86
CA GLY A 106 -27.33 -6.14 11.93
C GLY A 106 -27.33 -4.60 11.80
N ALA A 107 -26.21 -3.94 12.09
CA ALA A 107 -26.01 -2.53 11.78
C ALA A 107 -26.34 -2.20 10.32
N ARG A 108 -26.90 -1.03 10.05
CA ARG A 108 -27.31 -0.58 8.73
C ARG A 108 -26.83 0.82 8.46
N LEU A 109 -26.52 1.11 7.22
CA LEU A 109 -26.23 2.47 6.76
C LEU A 109 -27.47 3.05 6.07
N ALA A 110 -28.36 3.68 6.83
CA ALA A 110 -29.60 4.22 6.31
C ALA A 110 -29.39 5.58 5.63
N ALA A 111 -29.66 5.65 4.32
CA ALA A 111 -29.53 6.88 3.54
C ALA A 111 -30.25 8.10 4.14
N PRO A 112 -31.52 8.01 4.62
CA PRO A 112 -32.22 9.18 5.16
C PRO A 112 -31.56 9.80 6.39
N ALA A 113 -30.87 8.98 7.21
CA ALA A 113 -30.18 9.46 8.40
C ALA A 113 -28.94 10.31 8.02
N ILE A 114 -28.12 9.80 7.08
CA ILE A 114 -26.92 10.51 6.60
C ILE A 114 -27.28 11.76 5.80
N LEU A 115 -28.29 11.69 4.93
CA LEU A 115 -28.78 12.82 4.15
C LEU A 115 -29.38 13.95 5.02
N GLY A 116 -29.76 13.64 6.27
CA GLY A 116 -30.15 14.63 7.28
C GLY A 116 -29.00 15.46 7.85
N LEU A 117 -27.75 15.22 7.40
CA LEU A 117 -26.53 15.90 7.81
C LEU A 117 -25.90 16.66 6.62
N PRO A 118 -26.49 17.80 6.20
CA PRO A 118 -26.13 18.45 4.94
C PRO A 118 -24.72 19.06 4.93
N HIS A 119 -24.10 19.22 6.09
CA HIS A 119 -22.75 19.80 6.26
C HIS A 119 -21.67 18.76 6.58
N LEU A 120 -22.01 17.47 6.52
CA LEU A 120 -21.08 16.40 6.81
C LEU A 120 -19.95 16.36 5.77
N ARG A 121 -18.71 16.55 6.21
CA ARG A 121 -17.50 16.48 5.38
C ARG A 121 -16.81 15.14 5.48
N THR A 122 -16.87 14.50 6.66
CA THR A 122 -16.20 13.22 6.89
C THR A 122 -17.16 12.18 7.44
N LEU A 123 -17.27 11.05 6.77
CA LEU A 123 -17.93 9.85 7.25
C LEU A 123 -16.92 8.71 7.30
N SER A 124 -16.62 8.19 8.50
CA SER A 124 -15.68 7.10 8.71
C SER A 124 -16.29 5.98 9.54
N LEU A 125 -16.32 4.76 8.99
CA LEU A 125 -16.84 3.57 9.66
C LEU A 125 -15.79 2.44 9.58
N PHE A 126 -15.29 2.02 10.73
CA PHE A 126 -14.32 0.94 10.85
C PHE A 126 -14.92 -0.23 11.62
N GLY A 127 -14.93 -1.43 11.03
CA GLY A 127 -15.35 -2.65 11.70
C GLY A 127 -16.81 -2.66 12.18
N CYS A 128 -17.70 -1.89 11.52
CA CYS A 128 -19.11 -1.79 11.91
C CYS A 128 -19.97 -2.94 11.37
N PHE A 129 -19.61 -3.50 10.22
CA PHE A 129 -20.41 -4.53 9.56
C PHE A 129 -19.69 -5.89 9.59
N VAL A 130 -19.14 -6.26 10.75
CA VAL A 130 -18.38 -7.53 10.91
C VAL A 130 -19.36 -8.72 11.03
N ASP A 131 -20.35 -8.60 11.91
CA ASP A 131 -21.33 -9.64 12.19
C ASP A 131 -22.70 -9.32 11.53
N ALA A 132 -22.74 -8.35 10.66
CA ALA A 132 -23.92 -8.04 9.86
C ALA A 132 -24.03 -9.06 8.71
N GLY A 133 -25.25 -9.46 8.36
CA GLY A 133 -25.48 -10.07 7.05
C GLY A 133 -25.05 -9.11 5.93
N PRO A 134 -25.12 -9.53 4.65
CA PRO A 134 -24.74 -8.69 3.53
C PRO A 134 -25.42 -7.31 3.59
N VAL A 135 -24.61 -6.25 3.67
CA VAL A 135 -25.07 -4.85 3.66
C VAL A 135 -24.52 -4.19 2.41
N GLU A 136 -25.39 -3.61 1.61
CA GLU A 136 -24.99 -2.86 0.43
C GLU A 136 -24.96 -1.35 0.71
N LEU A 137 -24.07 -0.64 0.03
CA LEU A 137 -24.08 0.83 0.04
C LEU A 137 -25.32 1.33 -0.72
N PRO A 138 -26.28 2.02 -0.05
CA PRO A 138 -27.45 2.51 -0.74
C PRO A 138 -27.06 3.60 -1.76
N PRO A 139 -27.35 3.44 -3.06
CA PRO A 139 -27.06 4.46 -4.07
C PRO A 139 -27.69 5.83 -3.76
N ALA A 140 -28.80 5.83 -3.04
CA ALA A 140 -29.51 7.04 -2.61
C ALA A 140 -28.65 7.94 -1.71
N LEU A 141 -27.63 7.43 -1.00
CA LEU A 141 -26.70 8.25 -0.21
C LEU A 141 -25.96 9.29 -1.05
N PHE A 142 -25.81 9.04 -2.34
CA PHE A 142 -24.94 9.80 -3.22
C PHE A 142 -25.71 10.50 -4.35
N THR A 143 -27.04 10.62 -4.24
CA THR A 143 -27.89 11.21 -5.29
C THR A 143 -27.88 12.74 -5.29
N ASN A 144 -27.66 13.36 -4.13
CA ASN A 144 -27.62 14.81 -3.97
C ASN A 144 -26.18 15.27 -3.79
N ALA A 145 -25.85 16.44 -4.34
CA ALA A 145 -24.56 17.08 -4.10
C ALA A 145 -24.37 17.21 -2.58
N SER A 146 -23.41 16.48 -2.03
CA SER A 146 -23.08 16.53 -0.61
C SER A 146 -21.77 17.28 -0.42
N SER A 147 -21.60 17.85 0.78
CA SER A 147 -20.35 18.47 1.22
C SER A 147 -19.27 17.43 1.59
N LEU A 148 -19.51 16.15 1.31
CA LEU A 148 -18.61 15.06 1.73
C LEU A 148 -17.28 15.17 1.01
N GLU A 149 -16.22 15.30 1.81
CA GLU A 149 -14.83 15.37 1.39
C GLU A 149 -14.10 14.04 1.62
N GLN A 150 -14.52 13.29 2.65
CA GLN A 150 -13.91 12.02 3.02
C GLN A 150 -14.97 10.95 3.30
N LEU A 151 -14.91 9.85 2.58
CA LEU A 151 -15.70 8.65 2.80
C LEU A 151 -14.76 7.48 3.06
N VAL A 152 -14.71 7.01 4.31
CA VAL A 152 -13.83 5.91 4.73
C VAL A 152 -14.66 4.80 5.35
N LEU A 153 -14.81 3.69 4.64
CA LEU A 153 -15.52 2.50 5.09
C LEU A 153 -14.52 1.35 5.06
N LYS A 154 -13.87 1.08 6.19
CA LYS A 154 -12.72 0.15 6.25
C LYS A 154 -12.99 -1.02 7.18
N SER A 155 -12.48 -2.20 6.79
CA SER A 155 -12.55 -3.42 7.63
C SER A 155 -13.98 -3.83 7.99
N ASN A 156 -14.89 -3.75 7.02
CA ASN A 156 -16.29 -4.12 7.17
C ASN A 156 -16.62 -5.31 6.25
N PRO A 157 -16.26 -6.56 6.59
CA PRO A 157 -16.43 -7.72 5.71
C PRO A 157 -17.89 -8.01 5.32
N GLY A 158 -18.86 -7.59 6.14
CA GLY A 158 -20.28 -7.65 5.81
C GLY A 158 -20.75 -6.57 4.84
N LEU A 159 -19.95 -5.53 4.57
CA LEU A 159 -20.26 -4.50 3.59
C LEU A 159 -19.89 -5.02 2.19
N THR A 160 -20.92 -5.32 1.39
CA THR A 160 -20.80 -6.05 0.12
C THR A 160 -21.52 -5.33 -1.02
N GLY A 161 -21.69 -6.01 -2.14
CA GLY A 161 -22.38 -5.46 -3.30
C GLY A 161 -21.43 -4.79 -4.28
N ARG A 162 -22.00 -4.06 -5.23
CA ARG A 162 -21.23 -3.29 -6.21
C ARG A 162 -20.93 -1.89 -5.67
N ILE A 163 -19.81 -1.33 -6.09
CA ILE A 163 -19.50 0.09 -5.83
C ILE A 163 -20.52 0.94 -6.60
N PRO A 164 -21.30 1.79 -5.93
CA PRO A 164 -22.33 2.59 -6.62
C PRO A 164 -21.71 3.64 -7.54
N ALA A 165 -22.11 3.67 -8.83
CA ALA A 165 -21.70 4.70 -9.77
C ALA A 165 -22.12 6.13 -9.32
N THR A 166 -23.17 6.24 -8.51
CA THR A 166 -23.63 7.51 -7.93
C THR A 166 -22.64 8.20 -7.01
N LEU A 167 -21.56 7.49 -6.55
CA LEU A 167 -20.43 8.11 -5.84
C LEU A 167 -19.81 9.27 -6.63
N THR A 168 -19.89 9.25 -7.97
CA THR A 168 -19.42 10.34 -8.83
C THR A 168 -20.11 11.69 -8.58
N ASN A 169 -21.27 11.70 -7.91
CA ASN A 169 -21.99 12.93 -7.54
C ASN A 169 -21.32 13.70 -6.41
N LEU A 170 -20.42 13.03 -5.63
CA LEU A 170 -19.67 13.65 -4.55
C LEU A 170 -18.48 14.48 -5.08
N LYS A 171 -18.77 15.61 -5.72
CA LYS A 171 -17.76 16.40 -6.44
C LYS A 171 -16.67 17.01 -5.53
N SER A 172 -16.95 17.14 -4.23
CA SER A 172 -15.99 17.62 -3.22
C SER A 172 -15.12 16.48 -2.63
N LEU A 173 -15.36 15.23 -3.02
CA LEU A 173 -14.70 14.08 -2.41
C LEU A 173 -13.18 14.08 -2.73
N GLN A 174 -12.38 14.09 -1.67
CA GLN A 174 -10.93 14.07 -1.72
C GLN A 174 -10.38 12.69 -1.34
N VAL A 175 -11.05 11.99 -0.42
CA VAL A 175 -10.64 10.66 0.04
C VAL A 175 -11.80 9.68 -0.10
N LEU A 176 -11.59 8.61 -0.86
CA LEU A 176 -12.47 7.45 -0.93
C LEU A 176 -11.67 6.21 -0.55
N SER A 177 -11.94 5.66 0.63
CA SER A 177 -11.40 4.36 1.05
C SER A 177 -12.54 3.40 1.35
N LEU A 178 -12.58 2.32 0.58
CA LEU A 178 -13.51 1.20 0.73
C LEU A 178 -12.74 -0.10 1.01
N SER A 179 -11.56 0.00 1.61
CA SER A 179 -10.65 -1.15 1.76
C SER A 179 -11.10 -2.16 2.82
N GLN A 180 -10.67 -3.42 2.62
CA GLN A 180 -10.95 -4.54 3.53
C GLN A 180 -12.47 -4.77 3.73
N ASN A 181 -13.20 -4.87 2.63
CA ASN A 181 -14.64 -5.11 2.60
C ASN A 181 -14.97 -6.30 1.68
N GLY A 182 -16.26 -6.52 1.44
CA GLY A 182 -16.77 -7.56 0.53
C GLY A 182 -17.24 -7.01 -0.82
N PHE A 183 -16.80 -5.84 -1.26
CA PHE A 183 -17.21 -5.28 -2.56
C PHE A 183 -16.79 -6.16 -3.71
N HIS A 184 -17.67 -6.30 -4.70
CA HIS A 184 -17.45 -7.11 -5.90
C HIS A 184 -17.97 -6.41 -7.16
N GLY A 185 -17.77 -7.05 -8.32
CA GLY A 185 -18.09 -6.46 -9.62
C GLY A 185 -17.00 -5.52 -10.09
N GLU A 186 -17.28 -4.67 -11.04
CA GLU A 186 -16.32 -3.81 -11.71
C GLU A 186 -16.16 -2.47 -11.01
N ILE A 187 -15.02 -1.80 -11.22
CA ILE A 187 -14.83 -0.40 -10.84
C ILE A 187 -15.71 0.46 -11.77
N PRO A 188 -16.69 1.23 -11.23
CA PRO A 188 -17.51 2.06 -12.07
C PRO A 188 -16.68 3.13 -12.82
N ARG A 189 -16.76 3.16 -14.15
CA ARG A 189 -16.05 4.15 -14.98
C ARG A 189 -16.39 5.59 -14.61
N GLU A 190 -17.60 5.81 -14.10
CA GLU A 190 -18.08 7.11 -13.66
C GLU A 190 -17.21 7.71 -12.55
N LEU A 191 -16.49 6.88 -11.77
CA LEU A 191 -15.58 7.38 -10.74
C LEU A 191 -14.47 8.27 -11.31
N GLY A 192 -14.09 8.08 -12.58
CA GLY A 192 -13.17 8.98 -13.29
C GLY A 192 -13.59 10.45 -13.30
N GLY A 193 -14.88 10.73 -13.06
CA GLY A 193 -15.41 12.09 -12.91
C GLY A 193 -15.15 12.77 -11.56
N LEU A 194 -14.44 12.12 -10.62
CA LEU A 194 -14.06 12.68 -9.33
C LEU A 194 -12.72 13.43 -9.42
N ALA A 195 -12.73 14.59 -10.09
CA ALA A 195 -11.50 15.35 -10.36
C ALA A 195 -10.80 15.89 -9.10
N ALA A 196 -11.52 16.07 -7.99
CA ALA A 196 -10.96 16.51 -6.70
C ALA A 196 -10.36 15.37 -5.87
N LEU A 197 -10.56 14.09 -6.28
CA LEU A 197 -10.12 12.94 -5.51
C LEU A 197 -8.59 12.88 -5.46
N GLN A 198 -8.06 12.82 -4.23
CA GLN A 198 -6.63 12.74 -3.95
C GLN A 198 -6.20 11.32 -3.59
N GLN A 199 -7.09 10.56 -2.95
CA GLN A 199 -6.85 9.19 -2.55
C GLN A 199 -8.02 8.28 -2.95
N LEU A 200 -7.72 7.22 -3.69
CA LEU A 200 -8.61 6.09 -3.98
C LEU A 200 -8.00 4.81 -3.43
N ASP A 201 -8.65 4.22 -2.42
CA ASP A 201 -8.26 2.95 -1.82
C ASP A 201 -9.43 1.97 -1.89
N LEU A 202 -9.31 0.98 -2.77
CA LEU A 202 -10.26 -0.12 -2.96
C LEU A 202 -9.62 -1.48 -2.61
N SER A 203 -8.49 -1.47 -1.90
CA SER A 203 -7.70 -2.66 -1.61
C SER A 203 -8.45 -3.70 -0.75
N TYR A 204 -8.03 -4.96 -0.85
CA TYR A 204 -8.61 -6.06 -0.06
C TYR A 204 -10.12 -6.18 -0.23
N ASN A 205 -10.58 -6.36 -1.47
CA ASN A 205 -11.97 -6.61 -1.84
C ASN A 205 -12.05 -7.79 -2.84
N ASN A 206 -13.22 -8.03 -3.41
CA ASN A 206 -13.43 -9.03 -4.46
C ASN A 206 -13.79 -8.39 -5.80
N ILE A 207 -13.18 -7.23 -6.11
CA ILE A 207 -13.43 -6.46 -7.33
C ILE A 207 -12.86 -7.21 -8.53
N THR A 208 -13.62 -7.22 -9.63
CA THR A 208 -13.32 -7.91 -10.89
C THR A 208 -13.39 -6.93 -12.07
N GLY A 209 -13.29 -7.43 -13.30
CA GLY A 209 -13.28 -6.59 -14.49
C GLY A 209 -11.92 -5.95 -14.70
N GLU A 210 -11.88 -4.80 -15.36
CA GLU A 210 -10.66 -4.09 -15.71
C GLU A 210 -10.57 -2.73 -14.99
N ILE A 211 -9.39 -2.13 -14.94
CA ILE A 211 -9.23 -0.74 -14.51
C ILE A 211 -9.75 0.14 -15.65
N PRO A 212 -10.81 0.96 -15.43
CA PRO A 212 -11.38 1.75 -16.52
C PRO A 212 -10.43 2.88 -16.96
N GLU A 213 -10.40 3.16 -18.28
CA GLU A 213 -9.57 4.25 -18.84
C GLU A 213 -9.98 5.62 -18.28
N GLU A 214 -11.23 5.78 -17.86
CA GLU A 214 -11.74 7.01 -17.26
C GLU A 214 -11.05 7.37 -15.93
N ILE A 215 -10.31 6.44 -15.31
CA ILE A 215 -9.51 6.72 -14.11
C ILE A 215 -8.50 7.86 -14.34
N GLY A 216 -8.03 8.01 -15.58
CA GLY A 216 -7.15 9.12 -15.99
C GLY A 216 -7.77 10.52 -15.82
N GLY A 217 -9.09 10.61 -15.60
CA GLY A 217 -9.81 11.85 -15.32
C GLY A 217 -9.67 12.38 -13.88
N MET A 218 -9.13 11.57 -12.97
CA MET A 218 -8.90 11.96 -11.56
C MET A 218 -7.66 12.84 -11.42
N ALA A 219 -7.73 14.08 -11.89
CA ALA A 219 -6.56 14.96 -12.05
C ALA A 219 -5.78 15.26 -10.77
N SER A 220 -6.42 15.19 -9.60
CA SER A 220 -5.81 15.45 -8.29
C SER A 220 -5.28 14.18 -7.61
N LEU A 221 -5.43 13.00 -8.22
CA LEU A 221 -5.12 11.74 -7.57
C LEU A 221 -3.61 11.60 -7.27
N SER A 222 -3.30 11.44 -5.99
CA SER A 222 -1.94 11.24 -5.48
C SER A 222 -1.69 9.81 -5.00
N ILE A 223 -2.74 9.13 -4.52
CA ILE A 223 -2.66 7.74 -4.03
C ILE A 223 -3.72 6.90 -4.72
N LEU A 224 -3.29 5.82 -5.37
CA LEU A 224 -4.14 4.78 -5.95
C LEU A 224 -3.74 3.45 -5.33
N ASP A 225 -4.67 2.81 -4.62
CA ASP A 225 -4.48 1.47 -4.08
C ASP A 225 -5.65 0.56 -4.50
N LEU A 226 -5.37 -0.35 -5.41
CA LEU A 226 -6.30 -1.38 -5.91
C LEU A 226 -5.83 -2.79 -5.54
N SER A 227 -4.83 -2.91 -4.67
CA SER A 227 -4.19 -4.17 -4.34
C SER A 227 -5.15 -5.20 -3.73
N TRP A 228 -4.78 -6.48 -3.81
CA TRP A 228 -5.56 -7.57 -3.22
C TRP A 228 -7.03 -7.59 -3.70
N ASN A 229 -7.20 -7.73 -5.02
CA ASN A 229 -8.48 -7.87 -5.70
C ASN A 229 -8.39 -8.97 -6.79
N SER A 230 -9.37 -9.05 -7.66
CA SER A 230 -9.41 -9.95 -8.82
C SER A 230 -9.48 -9.18 -10.15
N ILE A 231 -8.89 -7.98 -10.19
CA ILE A 231 -8.92 -7.09 -11.35
C ILE A 231 -8.04 -7.66 -12.46
N GLY A 232 -8.59 -7.80 -13.65
CA GLY A 232 -7.93 -8.32 -14.83
C GLY A 232 -7.67 -7.25 -15.88
N GLY A 233 -7.50 -7.69 -17.15
CA GLY A 233 -7.14 -6.80 -18.25
C GLY A 233 -5.71 -6.27 -18.17
N GLY A 234 -5.42 -5.19 -18.89
CA GLY A 234 -4.12 -4.53 -18.87
C GLY A 234 -4.04 -3.39 -17.86
N VAL A 235 -2.83 -2.93 -17.59
CA VAL A 235 -2.63 -1.63 -16.96
C VAL A 235 -3.03 -0.56 -17.97
N PRO A 236 -4.05 0.30 -17.71
CA PRO A 236 -4.53 1.24 -18.71
C PRO A 236 -3.54 2.38 -18.98
N ALA A 237 -3.40 2.76 -20.27
CA ALA A 237 -2.53 3.87 -20.67
C ALA A 237 -2.92 5.20 -20.02
N ALA A 238 -4.20 5.40 -19.73
CA ALA A 238 -4.74 6.59 -19.08
C ALA A 238 -4.15 6.85 -17.69
N LEU A 239 -3.63 5.82 -16.99
CA LEU A 239 -2.91 6.05 -15.73
C LEU A 239 -1.76 7.05 -15.89
N GLY A 240 -1.08 7.07 -17.06
CA GLY A 240 -0.05 8.06 -17.37
C GLY A 240 -0.54 9.52 -17.39
N GLY A 241 -1.86 9.74 -17.36
CA GLY A 241 -2.50 11.04 -17.21
C GLY A 241 -2.52 11.60 -15.79
N LEU A 242 -2.35 10.76 -14.77
CA LEU A 242 -2.43 11.13 -13.34
C LEU A 242 -1.16 11.83 -12.86
N LYS A 243 -0.98 13.09 -13.26
CA LYS A 243 0.31 13.82 -13.07
C LYS A 243 0.70 14.06 -11.61
N MET A 244 -0.26 14.00 -10.69
CA MET A 244 -0.03 14.16 -9.24
C MET A 244 0.23 12.82 -8.51
N LEU A 245 0.17 11.68 -9.23
CA LEU A 245 0.26 10.36 -8.63
C LEU A 245 1.65 10.11 -8.04
N GLN A 246 1.67 9.82 -6.73
CA GLN A 246 2.87 9.53 -5.94
C GLN A 246 2.96 8.05 -5.58
N LYS A 247 1.83 7.41 -5.29
CA LYS A 247 1.73 5.99 -4.98
C LYS A 247 0.73 5.31 -5.91
N ALA A 248 1.17 4.21 -6.54
CA ALA A 248 0.32 3.26 -7.24
C ALA A 248 0.59 1.85 -6.72
N ASP A 249 -0.40 1.24 -6.09
CA ASP A 249 -0.37 -0.15 -5.65
C ASP A 249 -1.47 -0.93 -6.39
N LEU A 250 -1.05 -1.78 -7.32
CA LEU A 250 -1.91 -2.64 -8.12
C LEU A 250 -1.58 -4.12 -7.87
N SER A 251 -0.82 -4.41 -6.82
CA SER A 251 -0.32 -5.75 -6.51
C SER A 251 -1.45 -6.74 -6.18
N TYR A 252 -1.14 -8.03 -6.26
CA TYR A 252 -2.09 -9.11 -5.94
C TYR A 252 -3.41 -8.95 -6.69
N ASN A 253 -3.32 -8.95 -8.03
CA ASN A 253 -4.44 -8.89 -8.96
C ASN A 253 -4.25 -9.90 -10.12
N ARG A 254 -5.03 -9.79 -11.19
CA ARG A 254 -4.94 -10.63 -12.39
C ARG A 254 -4.59 -9.79 -13.63
N LEU A 255 -3.88 -8.67 -13.43
CA LEU A 255 -3.46 -7.79 -14.52
C LEU A 255 -2.51 -8.54 -15.45
N ALA A 256 -2.68 -8.37 -16.76
CA ALA A 256 -1.92 -9.06 -17.81
C ALA A 256 -1.42 -8.10 -18.88
N GLY A 257 -0.70 -8.62 -19.87
CA GLY A 257 -0.12 -7.80 -20.93
C GLY A 257 1.15 -7.09 -20.50
N VAL A 258 1.45 -5.98 -21.16
CA VAL A 258 2.69 -5.21 -20.92
C VAL A 258 2.44 -3.98 -20.07
N VAL A 259 3.47 -3.51 -19.38
CA VAL A 259 3.43 -2.19 -18.70
C VAL A 259 3.40 -1.11 -19.79
N PRO A 260 2.37 -0.24 -19.84
CA PRO A 260 2.23 0.74 -20.91
C PRO A 260 3.29 1.85 -20.78
N PRO A 261 3.80 2.36 -21.91
CA PRO A 261 4.85 3.38 -21.93
C PRO A 261 4.40 4.70 -21.28
N GLU A 262 3.13 4.99 -21.20
CA GLU A 262 2.54 6.18 -20.62
C GLU A 262 2.84 6.31 -19.12
N ILE A 263 3.07 5.20 -18.42
CA ILE A 263 3.48 5.20 -17.00
C ILE A 263 4.75 6.05 -16.78
N GLY A 264 5.68 6.06 -17.75
CA GLY A 264 6.87 6.92 -17.71
C GLY A 264 6.59 8.43 -17.64
N SER A 265 5.34 8.85 -17.81
CA SER A 265 4.91 10.25 -17.69
C SER A 265 4.63 10.69 -16.26
N LEU A 266 4.61 9.78 -15.29
CA LEU A 266 4.26 10.04 -13.88
C LEU A 266 5.48 10.59 -13.11
N LYS A 267 5.77 11.87 -13.29
CA LYS A 267 6.98 12.51 -12.75
C LYS A 267 7.04 12.56 -11.23
N GLU A 268 5.87 12.54 -10.56
CA GLU A 268 5.74 12.59 -9.11
C GLU A 268 5.75 11.20 -8.47
N LEU A 269 5.72 10.12 -9.26
CA LEU A 269 5.60 8.75 -8.75
C LEU A 269 6.84 8.36 -7.93
N VAL A 270 6.59 7.95 -6.69
CA VAL A 270 7.59 7.50 -5.71
C VAL A 270 7.51 5.98 -5.50
N PHE A 271 6.31 5.43 -5.51
CA PHE A 271 6.04 4.03 -5.23
C PHE A 271 5.19 3.42 -6.36
N LEU A 272 5.69 2.33 -6.96
CA LEU A 272 4.97 1.53 -7.94
C LEU A 272 5.08 0.06 -7.58
N ASP A 273 3.96 -0.53 -7.15
CA ASP A 273 3.84 -1.97 -6.93
C ASP A 273 2.88 -2.59 -7.95
N LEU A 274 3.41 -3.47 -8.76
CA LEU A 274 2.70 -4.27 -9.76
C LEU A 274 2.86 -5.77 -9.49
N SER A 275 3.42 -6.15 -8.33
CA SER A 275 3.77 -7.52 -7.99
C SER A 275 2.54 -8.45 -7.95
N HIS A 276 2.80 -9.76 -8.06
CA HIS A 276 1.76 -10.79 -8.00
C HIS A 276 0.62 -10.56 -9.00
N ASN A 277 0.99 -10.45 -10.27
CA ASN A 277 0.09 -10.27 -11.42
C ASN A 277 0.53 -11.18 -12.60
N GLY A 278 -0.10 -11.03 -13.76
CA GLY A 278 0.20 -11.74 -15.00
C GLY A 278 0.92 -10.88 -16.03
N LEU A 279 1.63 -9.82 -15.61
CA LEU A 279 2.31 -8.90 -16.54
C LEU A 279 3.50 -9.59 -17.22
N ALA A 280 3.64 -9.40 -18.53
CA ALA A 280 4.63 -10.07 -19.35
C ALA A 280 5.32 -9.09 -20.31
N GLY A 281 6.44 -9.52 -20.90
CA GLY A 281 7.19 -8.73 -21.88
C GLY A 281 8.08 -7.64 -21.28
N PRO A 282 8.78 -6.88 -22.14
CA PRO A 282 9.80 -5.94 -21.68
C PRO A 282 9.19 -4.73 -20.98
N LEU A 283 9.88 -4.23 -19.96
CA LEU A 283 9.55 -2.93 -19.39
C LEU A 283 9.85 -1.81 -20.41
N PRO A 284 8.95 -0.83 -20.57
CA PRO A 284 9.13 0.23 -21.54
C PRO A 284 10.28 1.17 -21.18
N ALA A 285 11.06 1.62 -22.18
CA ALA A 285 12.16 2.54 -21.98
C ALA A 285 11.73 3.89 -21.37
N SER A 286 10.46 4.27 -21.55
CA SER A 286 9.87 5.50 -20.97
C SER A 286 9.87 5.52 -19.44
N LEU A 287 9.98 4.36 -18.75
CA LEU A 287 10.13 4.32 -17.29
C LEU A 287 11.33 5.15 -16.80
N ALA A 288 12.35 5.41 -17.65
CA ALA A 288 13.42 6.37 -17.35
C ALA A 288 12.90 7.77 -16.96
N GLY A 289 11.66 8.09 -17.34
CA GLY A 289 10.97 9.32 -16.98
C GLY A 289 10.50 9.43 -15.53
N LEU A 290 10.48 8.34 -14.76
CA LEU A 290 10.05 8.30 -13.36
C LEU A 290 11.14 8.84 -12.43
N ALA A 291 11.37 10.16 -12.49
CA ALA A 291 12.52 10.82 -11.85
C ALA A 291 12.52 10.74 -10.32
N LYS A 292 11.36 10.52 -9.68
CA LYS A 292 11.20 10.44 -8.21
C LYS A 292 11.03 9.01 -7.70
N LEU A 293 11.01 8.00 -8.58
CA LEU A 293 10.70 6.63 -8.18
C LEU A 293 11.76 6.08 -7.21
N GLN A 294 11.30 5.59 -6.07
CA GLN A 294 12.11 4.98 -5.02
C GLN A 294 11.83 3.48 -4.87
N TYR A 295 10.61 3.05 -5.13
CA TYR A 295 10.18 1.65 -4.98
C TYR A 295 9.59 1.17 -6.29
N LEU A 296 10.20 0.14 -6.88
CA LEU A 296 9.68 -0.57 -8.06
C LEU A 296 9.57 -2.04 -7.75
N LEU A 297 8.35 -2.52 -7.59
CA LEU A 297 8.03 -3.88 -7.21
C LEU A 297 7.28 -4.57 -8.34
N LEU A 298 7.86 -5.66 -8.86
CA LEU A 298 7.34 -6.42 -10.01
C LEU A 298 7.34 -7.93 -9.74
N GLN A 299 7.61 -8.33 -8.48
CA GLN A 299 7.77 -9.74 -8.11
C GLN A 299 6.58 -10.58 -8.60
N ASP A 300 6.88 -11.83 -8.94
CA ASP A 300 5.88 -12.83 -9.31
C ASP A 300 4.97 -12.36 -10.46
N ASN A 301 5.63 -11.86 -11.55
CA ASN A 301 5.04 -11.59 -12.85
C ASN A 301 5.82 -12.34 -13.96
N PRO A 302 5.19 -12.91 -14.97
CA PRO A 302 5.89 -13.64 -16.04
C PRO A 302 6.55 -12.71 -17.06
N ILE A 303 7.39 -11.76 -16.62
CA ILE A 303 8.08 -10.76 -17.46
C ILE A 303 8.86 -11.45 -18.60
N GLY A 304 9.64 -12.50 -18.29
CA GLY A 304 10.21 -13.42 -19.27
C GLY A 304 11.34 -12.86 -20.16
N THR A 305 11.90 -11.70 -19.84
CA THR A 305 12.96 -11.03 -20.63
C THR A 305 14.29 -11.00 -19.86
N ALA A 306 15.31 -10.37 -20.43
CA ALA A 306 16.53 -10.05 -19.67
C ALA A 306 16.24 -8.98 -18.60
N VAL A 307 17.16 -8.82 -17.65
CA VAL A 307 17.09 -7.72 -16.66
C VAL A 307 16.97 -6.38 -17.40
N PRO A 308 15.89 -5.60 -17.16
CA PRO A 308 15.60 -4.41 -17.94
C PRO A 308 16.66 -3.32 -17.75
N ALA A 309 17.33 -2.90 -18.84
CA ALA A 309 18.37 -1.87 -18.78
C ALA A 309 17.84 -0.50 -18.28
N VAL A 310 16.55 -0.22 -18.48
CA VAL A 310 15.90 1.03 -18.05
C VAL A 310 15.98 1.27 -16.55
N VAL A 311 16.07 0.19 -15.73
CA VAL A 311 16.17 0.34 -14.27
C VAL A 311 17.38 1.15 -13.86
N GLY A 312 18.50 1.09 -14.61
CA GLY A 312 19.71 1.89 -14.37
C GLY A 312 19.52 3.41 -14.51
N SER A 313 18.43 3.86 -15.11
CA SER A 313 18.08 5.27 -15.23
C SER A 313 17.36 5.83 -14.02
N LEU A 314 16.85 4.98 -13.14
CA LEU A 314 16.03 5.34 -11.97
C LEU A 314 16.93 5.68 -10.76
N ARG A 315 17.64 6.81 -10.84
CA ARG A 315 18.73 7.17 -9.90
C ARG A 315 18.31 7.31 -8.44
N ARG A 316 17.01 7.51 -8.14
CA ARG A 316 16.48 7.59 -6.78
C ARG A 316 15.98 6.26 -6.24
N LEU A 317 16.11 5.19 -7.03
CA LEU A 317 15.59 3.87 -6.65
C LEU A 317 16.30 3.36 -5.40
N GLN A 318 15.51 3.00 -4.41
CA GLN A 318 15.93 2.42 -3.13
C GLN A 318 15.64 0.91 -3.07
N VAL A 319 14.52 0.49 -3.62
CA VAL A 319 14.11 -0.92 -3.63
C VAL A 319 13.72 -1.33 -5.04
N LEU A 320 14.34 -2.41 -5.52
CA LEU A 320 13.99 -3.07 -6.77
C LEU A 320 13.66 -4.53 -6.51
N GLY A 321 12.40 -4.89 -6.73
CA GLY A 321 11.89 -6.25 -6.62
C GLY A 321 11.57 -6.85 -7.99
N LEU A 322 12.35 -7.86 -8.39
CA LEU A 322 12.20 -8.62 -9.64
C LEU A 322 12.25 -10.13 -9.37
N SER A 323 11.90 -10.57 -8.16
CA SER A 323 11.86 -11.97 -7.79
C SER A 323 10.78 -12.72 -8.58
N GLY A 324 11.05 -13.94 -9.02
CA GLY A 324 10.02 -14.77 -9.68
C GLY A 324 9.50 -14.20 -11.01
N CYS A 325 10.28 -13.36 -11.69
CA CYS A 325 9.88 -12.70 -12.94
C CYS A 325 10.22 -13.49 -14.21
N ASN A 326 10.69 -14.73 -14.08
CA ASN A 326 11.10 -15.56 -15.21
C ASN A 326 12.18 -14.89 -16.09
N LEU A 327 13.04 -14.05 -15.48
CA LEU A 327 14.12 -13.33 -16.17
C LEU A 327 15.20 -14.31 -16.64
N THR A 328 15.79 -14.00 -17.79
CA THR A 328 16.83 -14.84 -18.45
C THR A 328 18.08 -14.03 -18.80
N GLY A 329 19.15 -14.73 -19.16
CA GLY A 329 20.42 -14.13 -19.53
C GLY A 329 21.21 -13.55 -18.35
N PRO A 330 22.37 -12.92 -18.62
CA PRO A 330 23.25 -12.45 -17.58
C PRO A 330 22.74 -11.17 -16.90
N ILE A 331 23.14 -10.96 -15.64
CA ILE A 331 22.98 -9.67 -14.96
C ILE A 331 23.90 -8.66 -15.66
N PRO A 332 23.34 -7.57 -16.26
CA PRO A 332 24.18 -6.63 -17.00
C PRO A 332 25.20 -5.91 -16.10
N ARG A 333 26.47 -5.91 -16.49
CA ARG A 333 27.59 -5.41 -15.67
C ARG A 333 27.47 -3.96 -15.24
N GLY A 334 26.75 -3.12 -15.99
CA GLY A 334 26.59 -1.69 -15.70
C GLY A 334 25.19 -1.26 -15.32
N ALA A 335 24.20 -2.20 -15.31
CA ALA A 335 22.78 -1.84 -15.16
C ALA A 335 22.47 -1.09 -13.86
N PHE A 336 23.19 -1.39 -12.80
CA PHE A 336 22.91 -0.83 -11.47
C PHE A 336 23.94 0.22 -11.02
N ALA A 337 25.00 0.48 -11.81
CA ALA A 337 26.12 1.33 -11.40
C ALA A 337 25.70 2.77 -11.03
N ALA A 338 24.62 3.28 -11.63
CA ALA A 338 24.10 4.62 -11.36
C ALA A 338 23.13 4.69 -10.18
N LEU A 339 22.78 3.55 -9.57
CA LEU A 339 21.77 3.47 -8.50
C LEU A 339 22.40 3.66 -7.12
N GLY A 340 23.01 4.82 -6.89
CA GLY A 340 23.69 5.14 -5.64
C GLY A 340 22.79 5.07 -4.39
N SER A 341 21.48 5.19 -4.53
CA SER A 341 20.51 5.12 -3.43
C SER A 341 19.96 3.71 -3.18
N LEU A 342 20.35 2.70 -3.99
CA LEU A 342 19.76 1.36 -3.92
C LEU A 342 20.14 0.67 -2.61
N MET A 343 19.13 0.28 -1.84
CA MET A 343 19.25 -0.37 -0.52
C MET A 343 18.93 -1.86 -0.59
N ALA A 344 17.97 -2.25 -1.43
CA ALA A 344 17.54 -3.63 -1.59
C ALA A 344 17.37 -3.99 -3.08
N LEU A 345 17.95 -5.14 -3.45
CA LEU A 345 17.82 -5.73 -4.79
C LEU A 345 17.46 -7.20 -4.65
N SER A 346 16.30 -7.58 -5.21
CA SER A 346 15.82 -8.96 -5.24
C SER A 346 15.67 -9.41 -6.69
N LEU A 347 16.47 -10.41 -7.09
CA LEU A 347 16.48 -11.05 -8.40
C LEU A 347 16.34 -12.58 -8.27
N ASP A 348 15.95 -13.06 -7.10
CA ASP A 348 15.81 -14.48 -6.81
C ASP A 348 14.68 -15.14 -7.61
N ARG A 349 14.71 -16.49 -7.65
CA ARG A 349 13.68 -17.31 -8.33
C ARG A 349 13.48 -16.90 -9.81
N ASN A 350 14.62 -16.72 -10.52
CA ASN A 350 14.65 -16.41 -11.95
C ASN A 350 15.46 -17.47 -12.72
N ARG A 351 15.77 -17.21 -13.98
CA ARG A 351 16.60 -18.05 -14.84
C ARG A 351 17.87 -17.31 -15.27
N LEU A 352 18.36 -16.39 -14.43
CA LEU A 352 19.54 -15.59 -14.71
C LEU A 352 20.79 -16.50 -14.74
N ASP A 353 21.67 -16.24 -15.71
CA ASP A 353 22.90 -17.00 -15.92
C ASP A 353 24.17 -16.15 -15.85
N GLY A 354 25.33 -16.77 -16.09
CA GLY A 354 26.63 -16.09 -16.07
C GLY A 354 27.09 -15.64 -14.69
N PRO A 355 28.15 -14.82 -14.62
CA PRO A 355 28.78 -14.43 -13.36
C PRO A 355 28.03 -13.32 -12.64
N ILE A 356 28.16 -13.29 -11.31
CA ILE A 356 27.74 -12.15 -10.50
C ILE A 356 28.63 -10.94 -10.81
N PRO A 357 28.08 -9.81 -11.30
CA PRO A 357 28.89 -8.62 -11.60
C PRO A 357 29.54 -8.04 -10.33
N ALA A 358 30.86 -7.90 -10.32
CA ALA A 358 31.58 -7.28 -9.20
C ALA A 358 31.13 -5.84 -8.91
N SER A 359 30.55 -5.13 -9.92
CA SER A 359 30.00 -3.80 -9.79
C SER A 359 28.84 -3.69 -8.78
N LEU A 360 28.14 -4.78 -8.49
CA LEU A 360 27.12 -4.78 -7.42
C LEU A 360 27.75 -4.51 -6.04
N GLY A 361 29.00 -4.96 -5.84
CA GLY A 361 29.74 -4.69 -4.62
C GLY A 361 30.18 -3.24 -4.43
N ALA A 362 30.12 -2.42 -5.49
CA ALA A 362 30.44 -0.99 -5.44
C ALA A 362 29.24 -0.10 -5.03
N LEU A 363 28.04 -0.66 -4.89
CA LEU A 363 26.85 0.10 -4.49
C LEU A 363 26.94 0.47 -3.00
N PRO A 364 27.00 1.80 -2.68
CA PRO A 364 27.36 2.25 -1.34
C PRO A 364 26.31 1.91 -0.28
N HIS A 365 25.03 1.95 -0.65
CA HIS A 365 23.91 1.79 0.28
C HIS A 365 23.24 0.41 0.18
N LEU A 366 23.67 -0.47 -0.74
CA LEU A 366 23.07 -1.78 -0.89
C LEU A 366 23.26 -2.61 0.37
N GLY A 367 22.18 -2.83 1.11
CA GLY A 367 22.16 -3.55 2.37
C GLY A 367 21.51 -4.94 2.28
N GLN A 368 20.81 -5.24 1.18
CA GLN A 368 20.19 -6.54 0.90
C GLN A 368 20.37 -6.90 -0.57
N LEU A 369 20.87 -8.11 -0.85
CA LEU A 369 21.04 -8.63 -2.20
C LEU A 369 20.60 -10.10 -2.22
N ASN A 370 19.49 -10.37 -2.91
CA ASN A 370 18.99 -11.73 -3.10
C ASN A 370 19.12 -12.15 -4.58
N LEU A 371 19.98 -13.10 -4.84
CA LEU A 371 20.25 -13.72 -6.14
C LEU A 371 19.95 -15.22 -6.14
N SER A 372 19.33 -15.74 -5.07
CA SER A 372 19.11 -17.17 -4.88
C SER A 372 18.21 -17.77 -5.96
N GLN A 373 18.31 -19.09 -6.14
CA GLN A 373 17.45 -19.84 -7.07
C GLN A 373 17.50 -19.28 -8.50
N ASN A 374 18.71 -19.19 -9.05
CA ASN A 374 19.01 -18.82 -10.44
C ASN A 374 19.95 -19.85 -11.08
N ARG A 375 20.55 -19.52 -12.22
CA ARG A 375 21.56 -20.33 -12.93
C ARG A 375 22.90 -19.60 -13.02
N LEU A 376 23.19 -18.76 -12.01
CA LEU A 376 24.44 -17.99 -11.97
C LEU A 376 25.62 -18.93 -11.81
N ALA A 377 26.75 -18.60 -12.47
CA ALA A 377 27.90 -19.47 -12.56
C ALA A 377 29.22 -18.70 -12.35
N GLY A 378 30.27 -19.42 -11.98
CA GLY A 378 31.62 -18.91 -11.84
C GLY A 378 31.95 -18.40 -10.43
N GLU A 379 33.10 -17.74 -10.30
CA GLU A 379 33.58 -17.26 -9.00
C GLU A 379 32.76 -16.07 -8.49
N ILE A 380 32.38 -16.12 -7.21
CA ILE A 380 31.81 -14.99 -6.50
C ILE A 380 32.90 -13.93 -6.30
N ALA A 381 32.96 -12.94 -7.21
CA ALA A 381 33.98 -11.92 -7.27
C ALA A 381 33.63 -10.62 -6.53
N LEU A 382 32.72 -10.67 -5.55
CA LEU A 382 32.33 -9.51 -4.75
C LEU A 382 33.44 -9.09 -3.77
N PRO A 383 33.60 -7.78 -3.45
CA PRO A 383 34.55 -7.31 -2.43
C PRO A 383 34.31 -7.95 -1.07
N VAL A 384 35.40 -8.24 -0.33
CA VAL A 384 35.31 -8.87 0.99
C VAL A 384 34.51 -8.02 1.97
N GLU A 385 34.72 -6.73 1.96
CA GLU A 385 34.06 -5.74 2.81
C GLU A 385 32.55 -5.71 2.52
N PHE A 386 32.15 -5.85 1.25
CA PHE A 386 30.76 -5.92 0.84
C PHE A 386 30.08 -7.18 1.37
N VAL A 387 30.73 -8.34 1.20
CA VAL A 387 30.23 -9.63 1.69
C VAL A 387 30.10 -9.60 3.22
N ALA A 388 31.11 -9.04 3.92
CA ALA A 388 31.08 -8.87 5.37
C ALA A 388 29.93 -7.96 5.84
N ARG A 389 29.72 -6.85 5.14
CA ARG A 389 28.66 -5.88 5.44
C ARG A 389 27.25 -6.46 5.30
N LEU A 390 27.01 -7.23 4.26
CA LEU A 390 25.72 -7.85 4.03
C LEU A 390 25.48 -9.07 4.93
N GLY A 391 26.49 -9.87 5.16
CA GLY A 391 26.35 -11.11 5.90
C GLY A 391 25.23 -11.98 5.31
N ARG A 392 24.29 -12.44 6.12
CA ARG A 392 23.15 -13.27 5.69
C ARG A 392 22.14 -12.56 4.78
N ARG A 393 22.23 -11.25 4.61
CA ARG A 393 21.42 -10.47 3.67
C ARG A 393 21.94 -10.54 2.22
N LEU A 394 23.07 -11.18 2.01
CA LEU A 394 23.54 -11.65 0.71
C LEU A 394 23.11 -13.11 0.55
N ASP A 395 22.14 -13.37 -0.31
CA ASP A 395 21.68 -14.73 -0.61
C ASP A 395 21.99 -15.10 -2.07
N VAL A 396 22.82 -16.11 -2.25
CA VAL A 396 23.23 -16.65 -3.55
C VAL A 396 22.92 -18.15 -3.69
N ARG A 397 22.21 -18.73 -2.73
CA ARG A 397 21.90 -20.17 -2.67
C ARG A 397 21.07 -20.62 -3.88
N GLY A 398 21.17 -21.90 -4.22
CA GLY A 398 20.42 -22.46 -5.36
C GLY A 398 20.95 -21.98 -6.72
N ASN A 399 22.26 -21.62 -6.79
CA ASN A 399 23.03 -21.43 -8.01
C ASN A 399 24.16 -22.45 -8.00
N GLU A 400 23.92 -23.59 -8.63
CA GLU A 400 24.78 -24.79 -8.50
C GLU A 400 26.20 -24.60 -9.06
N GLU A 401 26.37 -23.70 -10.04
CA GLU A 401 27.65 -23.44 -10.71
C GLU A 401 28.44 -22.26 -10.09
N LEU A 402 27.95 -21.66 -9.01
CA LEU A 402 28.70 -20.63 -8.28
C LEU A 402 29.74 -21.29 -7.38
N CYS A 403 30.93 -20.68 -7.29
CA CYS A 403 32.00 -21.14 -6.42
C CYS A 403 32.71 -19.98 -5.71
N VAL A 404 33.44 -20.28 -4.65
CA VAL A 404 34.25 -19.33 -3.87
C VAL A 404 35.73 -19.54 -4.18
N GLY A 405 36.43 -18.48 -4.57
CA GLY A 405 37.89 -18.53 -4.80
C GLY A 405 38.64 -18.93 -3.53
N GLN A 406 39.71 -19.75 -3.69
CA GLN A 406 40.52 -20.21 -2.57
C GLN A 406 41.06 -19.02 -1.75
N GLY A 407 40.80 -19.04 -0.44
CA GLY A 407 41.29 -18.01 0.49
C GLY A 407 40.60 -16.65 0.41
N ARG A 408 39.71 -16.41 -0.55
CA ARG A 408 39.11 -15.07 -0.78
C ARG A 408 38.33 -14.55 0.41
N TYR A 409 37.64 -15.43 1.11
CA TYR A 409 36.83 -15.08 2.29
C TYR A 409 37.27 -15.82 3.55
N SER A 410 38.56 -16.21 3.62
CA SER A 410 39.11 -17.06 4.70
C SER A 410 39.00 -16.43 6.09
N GLY A 411 38.93 -15.11 6.21
CA GLY A 411 38.71 -14.40 7.47
C GLY A 411 37.24 -14.17 7.84
N LEU A 412 36.29 -14.59 6.99
CA LEU A 412 34.87 -14.43 7.22
C LEU A 412 34.22 -15.79 7.48
N GLN A 413 33.22 -15.82 8.38
CA GLN A 413 32.32 -16.97 8.50
C GLN A 413 31.34 -16.98 7.29
N ALA A 414 31.88 -17.16 6.07
CA ALA A 414 31.12 -17.12 4.83
C ALA A 414 30.35 -18.41 4.51
N SER A 415 30.21 -19.30 5.49
CA SER A 415 29.46 -20.57 5.37
C SER A 415 28.00 -20.37 4.93
N TYR A 416 27.41 -19.17 5.17
CA TYR A 416 26.08 -18.83 4.70
C TYR A 416 25.96 -18.70 3.18
N LEU A 417 27.05 -18.47 2.45
CA LEU A 417 27.05 -18.42 0.97
C LEU A 417 26.75 -19.81 0.36
N ARG A 418 27.04 -20.90 1.07
CA ARG A 418 26.83 -22.30 0.64
C ARG A 418 27.32 -22.59 -0.79
N ALA A 419 28.37 -21.89 -1.24
CA ALA A 419 29.00 -22.12 -2.53
C ALA A 419 30.29 -22.94 -2.32
N PRO A 420 30.56 -23.96 -3.14
CA PRO A 420 31.79 -24.80 -3.04
C PRO A 420 33.04 -23.99 -3.40
N PRO A 421 34.24 -24.44 -2.99
CA PRO A 421 35.46 -23.87 -3.52
C PRO A 421 35.54 -24.02 -5.04
N CYS A 422 36.11 -23.01 -5.75
CA CYS A 422 36.34 -23.12 -7.17
C CYS A 422 37.42 -24.19 -7.42
N VAL A 423 37.06 -25.21 -8.19
CA VAL A 423 38.02 -26.22 -8.64
C VAL A 423 38.80 -25.65 -9.82
N GLY A 424 40.12 -25.49 -9.69
CA GLY A 424 40.96 -25.08 -10.81
C GLY A 424 40.77 -26.04 -12.00
N ARG A 425 40.70 -25.54 -13.23
CA ARG A 425 40.64 -26.36 -14.45
C ARG A 425 41.91 -27.23 -14.54
N GLY A 426 41.86 -28.40 -13.92
CA GLY A 426 42.96 -29.36 -13.96
C GLY A 426 42.66 -30.56 -13.06
N SER A 427 41.97 -31.52 -13.59
CA SER A 427 41.91 -32.96 -13.28
C SER A 427 40.49 -33.47 -13.22
N THR A 428 40.15 -34.19 -14.26
CA THR A 428 39.05 -35.16 -14.27
C THR A 428 39.44 -36.34 -13.41
N ASN A 429 38.70 -36.57 -12.33
CA ASN A 429 38.28 -37.87 -11.78
C ASN A 429 37.96 -37.72 -10.28
N GLY A 430 36.71 -37.97 -9.95
CA GLY A 430 36.29 -38.04 -8.54
C GLY A 430 34.78 -38.06 -8.45
N THR A 431 34.24 -39.26 -8.42
CA THR A 431 32.83 -39.55 -8.07
C THR A 431 32.46 -38.86 -6.76
N ALA A 432 31.54 -37.90 -6.81
CA ALA A 432 30.93 -37.32 -5.61
C ALA A 432 29.68 -38.10 -5.25
N ALA A 433 29.65 -38.62 -4.02
CA ALA A 433 28.49 -39.24 -3.39
C ALA A 433 27.41 -38.20 -3.15
N LEU A 434 26.18 -38.55 -3.52
CA LEU A 434 24.98 -37.83 -3.20
C LEU A 434 24.65 -38.02 -1.70
N ASP A 435 24.67 -36.96 -0.93
CA ASP A 435 24.10 -36.93 0.40
C ASP A 435 22.70 -36.33 0.35
N GLU A 436 21.68 -37.16 0.54
CA GLU A 436 20.29 -36.76 0.67
C GLU A 436 20.08 -36.21 2.08
N GLY A 437 19.86 -34.90 2.18
CA GLY A 437 19.64 -34.23 3.47
C GLY A 437 18.57 -33.15 3.44
N THR A 438 17.35 -33.58 3.74
CA THR A 438 16.23 -32.85 4.36
C THR A 438 15.83 -31.46 3.79
N ALA A 439 14.74 -31.46 3.05
CA ALA A 439 13.93 -30.29 2.72
C ALA A 439 13.36 -29.67 4.01
N GLY A 440 13.96 -28.62 4.48
CA GLY A 440 13.40 -27.74 5.51
C GLY A 440 12.45 -26.73 4.88
N VAL A 441 11.17 -26.84 5.22
CA VAL A 441 10.13 -25.88 4.88
C VAL A 441 10.44 -24.55 5.58
N TYR A 442 10.88 -23.54 4.84
CA TYR A 442 10.91 -22.16 5.30
C TYR A 442 10.03 -21.33 4.39
N GLY A 443 8.89 -20.88 4.99
CA GLY A 443 7.96 -19.98 4.37
C GLY A 443 8.53 -18.57 4.09
N PRO A 444 7.77 -17.68 3.46
CA PRO A 444 8.23 -16.47 2.83
C PRO A 444 8.52 -15.35 3.85
N VAL A 445 9.72 -15.38 4.45
CA VAL A 445 10.17 -14.28 5.34
C VAL A 445 10.60 -13.04 4.53
N VAL A 446 10.92 -13.21 3.24
CA VAL A 446 11.42 -12.11 2.39
C VAL A 446 10.31 -11.13 1.98
N GLY A 447 9.06 -11.60 1.81
CA GLY A 447 7.92 -10.73 1.53
C GLY A 447 7.57 -9.79 2.69
N LEU A 448 7.78 -10.25 3.92
CA LEU A 448 7.44 -9.48 5.12
C LEU A 448 8.40 -8.30 5.36
N VAL A 449 9.68 -8.43 5.00
CA VAL A 449 10.68 -7.37 5.19
C VAL A 449 10.48 -6.22 4.18
N CYS A 450 10.10 -6.53 2.93
CA CYS A 450 9.73 -5.50 1.96
C CYS A 450 8.45 -4.77 2.38
N HIS A 451 7.44 -5.46 2.91
CA HIS A 451 6.22 -4.85 3.43
C HIS A 451 6.47 -3.98 4.67
N LEU A 452 7.34 -4.41 5.59
CA LEU A 452 7.69 -3.64 6.80
C LEU A 452 8.50 -2.38 6.48
N LEU A 453 9.42 -2.42 5.51
CA LEU A 453 10.15 -1.22 5.06
C LEU A 453 9.24 -0.22 4.34
N VAL A 454 8.24 -0.70 3.61
CA VAL A 454 7.24 0.14 2.93
C VAL A 454 6.30 0.82 3.95
N LEU A 455 5.94 0.14 5.05
CA LEU A 455 5.11 0.72 6.11
C LEU A 455 5.84 1.84 6.88
N LEU A 456 7.17 1.74 7.04
CA LEU A 456 7.99 2.76 7.73
C LEU A 456 8.22 4.04 6.92
N VAL A 457 8.04 4.02 5.59
CA VAL A 457 8.27 5.18 4.71
C VAL A 457 6.96 5.94 4.41
N LEU A 458 5.80 5.36 4.74
CA LEU A 458 4.49 6.02 4.57
C LEU A 458 4.10 6.91 5.78
N GLU A 459 5.00 7.08 6.76
CA GLU A 459 4.83 8.02 7.90
C GLU A 459 5.52 9.39 7.66
N LEU A 460 5.88 9.69 6.41
CA LEU A 460 6.35 11.02 5.96
C LEU A 460 5.29 11.63 5.00
#